data_d955515428ac0b809e5857cd843004e7
#
_entry.id   d955515428ac0b809e5857cd843004e7
#
_cell.length_a   1.000
_cell.length_b   1.000
_cell.length_c   1.000
_cell.angle_alpha   90.00
_cell.angle_beta   90.00
_cell.angle_gamma   90.00
#
_symmetry.space_group_name_H-M   'P 1'
#
loop_
_entity.id
_entity.type
_entity.pdbx_description
1 polymer ?
#
loop_
_entity_poly.entity_id
_entity_poly.type
_entity_poly.pdbx_seq_one_letter_code
_entity_poly.pdbx_strand_id
1 'polypeptide(L)'
;MSVKLGPAGVPLSCKGRTIVEGMDDIISLGLETMEVQTVRMVAPQHFEQYWQAGVLAYKADFEMNIHGPYYSELLGDRLQRNRSLAKIEAALQAAKTINARHVTLHAGHYGDMSRGQAANEQVASVFKGIVQRIRDIWNDDEEIYPVFPWLKDGTPAKIGVETSGRQELWGSLEEVLEVVNHVEGTIPVLNLAHIHARGHGRLRTSEDYGELFDQVRETIGTKQFYCHFSGVEHRMGNAMHYTQIKKSDLNFEPLAEFIIEEGSWLDMTLISDSPLLEHDAMYMVQNIERARHRQLERKAREDRRKALAAQANITPEEMEAREIQVAEARAKDALANVQPAPVESEEAVEGETAEPEKKEEAVEEKTVESDKKPAKKATKKEEDNDDLFAVEEDDDDIF
;
A
#
# COMPACT_ATOMS: atom_id res chain seq x y z
N MET A 1 -8.45 -15.91 -11.16
CA MET A 1 -7.90 -14.62 -10.70
C MET A 1 -8.91 -14.00 -9.77
N SER A 2 -8.54 -13.76 -8.54
CA SER A 2 -9.29 -12.98 -7.56
C SER A 2 -8.35 -11.89 -7.05
N VAL A 3 -8.76 -10.62 -7.17
CA VAL A 3 -8.03 -9.49 -6.60
C VAL A 3 -9.03 -8.67 -5.82
N LYS A 4 -8.89 -8.70 -4.49
CA LYS A 4 -9.70 -7.92 -3.56
C LYS A 4 -8.93 -6.66 -3.19
N LEU A 5 -9.59 -5.51 -3.23
CA LEU A 5 -8.99 -4.22 -2.88
C LEU A 5 -9.74 -3.57 -1.72
N GLY A 6 -8.99 -2.89 -0.88
CA GLY A 6 -9.54 -2.11 0.22
C GLY A 6 -8.52 -1.24 0.93
N PRO A 7 -8.95 -0.36 1.85
CA PRO A 7 -8.06 0.54 2.59
C PRO A 7 -7.53 -0.07 3.89
N ALA A 8 -6.41 0.50 4.36
CA ALA A 8 -5.85 0.27 5.68
C ALA A 8 -6.51 1.21 6.70
N GLY A 9 -7.71 0.87 7.14
CA GLY A 9 -8.46 1.61 8.15
C GLY A 9 -9.81 2.11 7.68
N VAL A 10 -10.48 2.85 8.58
CA VAL A 10 -11.77 3.48 8.31
C VAL A 10 -11.59 4.56 7.24
N PRO A 11 -12.44 4.57 6.18
CA PRO A 11 -12.34 5.55 5.11
C PRO A 11 -12.36 7.01 5.60
N LEU A 12 -11.64 7.88 4.91
CA LEU A 12 -11.65 9.32 5.19
C LEU A 12 -13.04 9.93 4.97
N SER A 13 -13.82 9.36 4.05
CA SER A 13 -15.21 9.76 3.76
C SER A 13 -16.20 9.37 4.86
N CYS A 14 -15.85 8.41 5.73
CA CYS A 14 -16.73 7.92 6.80
C CYS A 14 -16.88 8.96 7.91
N LYS A 15 -18.10 9.49 8.06
CA LYS A 15 -18.39 10.54 9.05
C LYS A 15 -18.40 10.04 10.50
N GLY A 16 -18.90 8.84 10.74
CA GLY A 16 -19.03 8.25 12.09
C GLY A 16 -17.73 7.67 12.61
N ARG A 17 -16.77 7.38 11.71
CA ARG A 17 -15.44 6.85 12.01
C ARG A 17 -15.43 5.56 12.84
N THR A 18 -16.52 4.82 12.82
CA THR A 18 -16.57 3.46 13.39
C THR A 18 -16.20 2.44 12.35
N ILE A 19 -15.73 1.27 12.79
CA ILE A 19 -15.36 0.17 11.87
C ILE A 19 -16.58 -0.28 11.06
N VAL A 20 -17.76 -0.38 11.70
CA VAL A 20 -19.00 -0.82 11.04
C VAL A 20 -19.44 0.15 9.95
N GLU A 21 -19.49 1.46 10.28
CA GLU A 21 -19.83 2.50 9.28
C GLU A 21 -18.78 2.56 8.16
N GLY A 22 -17.50 2.40 8.52
CA GLY A 22 -16.43 2.34 7.52
C GLY A 22 -16.59 1.17 6.56
N MET A 23 -17.00 0.00 7.06
CA MET A 23 -17.30 -1.16 6.20
C MET A 23 -18.47 -0.88 5.24
N ASP A 24 -19.56 -0.27 5.73
CA ASP A 24 -20.71 0.08 4.89
C ASP A 24 -20.29 1.02 3.75
N ASP A 25 -19.43 2.02 4.04
CA ASP A 25 -18.88 2.92 3.05
C ASP A 25 -18.00 2.16 2.02
N ILE A 26 -17.10 1.28 2.49
CA ILE A 26 -16.20 0.48 1.63
C ILE A 26 -17.00 -0.43 0.72
N ILE A 27 -18.01 -1.12 1.24
CA ILE A 27 -18.92 -1.99 0.45
C ILE A 27 -19.67 -1.14 -0.61
N SER A 28 -20.15 0.04 -0.22
CA SER A 28 -20.84 0.97 -1.14
C SER A 28 -19.95 1.48 -2.27
N LEU A 29 -18.62 1.56 -2.04
CA LEU A 29 -17.62 1.88 -3.06
C LEU A 29 -17.27 0.69 -3.97
N GLY A 30 -17.80 -0.51 -3.68
CA GLY A 30 -17.49 -1.73 -4.43
C GLY A 30 -16.12 -2.31 -4.10
N LEU A 31 -15.55 -1.94 -2.96
CA LEU A 31 -14.33 -2.56 -2.42
C LEU A 31 -14.69 -3.80 -1.59
N GLU A 32 -13.78 -4.77 -1.50
CA GLU A 32 -14.10 -6.12 -1.02
C GLU A 32 -13.36 -6.53 0.26
N THR A 33 -12.50 -5.66 0.77
CA THR A 33 -11.70 -5.93 1.98
C THR A 33 -11.40 -4.65 2.76
N MET A 34 -11.04 -4.83 4.02
CA MET A 34 -10.55 -3.77 4.91
C MET A 34 -9.51 -4.36 5.87
N GLU A 35 -8.48 -3.58 6.16
CA GLU A 35 -7.54 -3.91 7.22
C GLU A 35 -7.70 -2.94 8.40
N VAL A 36 -8.11 -3.45 9.56
CA VAL A 36 -8.22 -2.63 10.79
C VAL A 36 -6.84 -2.37 11.36
N GLN A 37 -6.52 -1.10 11.56
CA GLN A 37 -5.22 -0.67 12.07
C GLN A 37 -5.21 -0.64 13.61
N THR A 38 -4.34 -1.43 14.23
CA THR A 38 -4.14 -1.45 15.69
C THR A 38 -2.73 -0.98 16.05
N VAL A 39 -2.37 0.22 15.59
CA VAL A 39 -0.99 0.76 15.59
C VAL A 39 -0.33 0.70 16.98
N ARG A 40 -1.04 1.06 18.02
CA ARG A 40 -0.52 1.05 19.39
C ARG A 40 -1.00 -0.17 20.17
N MET A 41 -2.30 -0.39 20.19
CA MET A 41 -2.94 -1.46 20.95
C MET A 41 -4.41 -1.58 20.55
N VAL A 42 -4.97 -2.77 20.67
CA VAL A 42 -6.44 -2.96 20.66
C VAL A 42 -7.01 -2.50 22.01
N ALA A 43 -8.00 -1.62 21.96
CA ALA A 43 -8.67 -1.16 23.16
C ALA A 43 -9.85 -2.11 23.50
N PRO A 44 -9.88 -2.73 24.69
CA PRO A 44 -10.94 -3.67 25.08
C PRO A 44 -12.36 -3.09 24.99
N GLN A 45 -12.52 -1.78 25.20
CA GLN A 45 -13.82 -1.10 25.08
C GLN A 45 -14.41 -1.11 23.66
N HIS A 46 -13.62 -1.48 22.64
CA HIS A 46 -14.09 -1.59 21.25
C HIS A 46 -14.52 -3.01 20.87
N PHE A 47 -14.54 -3.96 21.80
CA PHE A 47 -14.92 -5.34 21.54
C PHE A 47 -16.28 -5.46 20.84
N GLU A 48 -17.28 -4.72 21.29
CA GLU A 48 -18.62 -4.71 20.69
C GLU A 48 -18.59 -4.28 19.21
N GLN A 49 -17.79 -3.26 18.86
CA GLN A 49 -17.64 -2.81 17.49
C GLN A 49 -16.93 -3.86 16.61
N TYR A 50 -15.91 -4.55 17.14
CA TYR A 50 -15.25 -5.62 16.42
C TYR A 50 -16.21 -6.78 16.14
N TRP A 51 -17.02 -7.15 17.14
CA TRP A 51 -18.02 -8.20 16.97
C TRP A 51 -19.08 -7.82 15.93
N GLN A 52 -19.65 -6.62 16.01
CA GLN A 52 -20.63 -6.13 15.04
C GLN A 52 -20.07 -6.10 13.63
N ALA A 53 -18.81 -5.63 13.47
CA ALA A 53 -18.12 -5.65 12.19
C ALA A 53 -17.91 -7.07 11.68
N GLY A 54 -17.52 -8.02 12.55
CA GLY A 54 -17.37 -9.43 12.20
C GLY A 54 -18.68 -10.06 11.72
N VAL A 55 -19.81 -9.77 12.40
CA VAL A 55 -21.14 -10.24 11.98
C VAL A 55 -21.53 -9.67 10.61
N LEU A 56 -21.27 -8.38 10.39
CA LEU A 56 -21.55 -7.74 9.10
C LEU A 56 -20.68 -8.34 7.99
N ALA A 57 -19.38 -8.49 8.25
CA ALA A 57 -18.43 -9.07 7.31
C ALA A 57 -18.82 -10.51 6.91
N TYR A 58 -19.16 -11.34 7.89
CA TYR A 58 -19.62 -12.71 7.64
C TYR A 58 -20.88 -12.77 6.77
N LYS A 59 -21.87 -11.88 7.03
CA LYS A 59 -23.10 -11.81 6.24
C LYS A 59 -22.89 -11.27 4.83
N ALA A 60 -21.96 -10.36 4.66
CA ALA A 60 -21.67 -9.69 3.38
C ALA A 60 -20.63 -10.43 2.53
N ASP A 61 -20.06 -11.54 3.02
CA ASP A 61 -18.88 -12.21 2.43
C ASP A 61 -17.72 -11.22 2.20
N PHE A 62 -17.51 -10.34 3.18
CA PHE A 62 -16.50 -9.28 3.14
C PHE A 62 -15.26 -9.69 3.91
N GLU A 63 -14.08 -9.45 3.33
CA GLU A 63 -12.82 -9.87 3.94
C GLU A 63 -12.30 -8.83 4.95
N MET A 64 -12.20 -9.25 6.22
CA MET A 64 -11.60 -8.45 7.28
C MET A 64 -10.19 -8.91 7.58
N ASN A 65 -9.31 -7.96 7.85
CA ASN A 65 -7.93 -8.18 8.23
C ASN A 65 -7.55 -7.25 9.38
N ILE A 66 -6.50 -7.57 10.11
CA ILE A 66 -5.95 -6.73 11.17
C ILE A 66 -4.48 -6.49 10.93
N HIS A 67 -4.06 -5.24 10.97
CA HIS A 67 -2.67 -4.89 11.18
C HIS A 67 -2.42 -4.79 12.69
N GLY A 68 -1.58 -5.66 13.20
CA GLY A 68 -1.20 -5.68 14.60
C GLY A 68 -0.37 -4.46 15.01
N PRO A 69 0.10 -4.39 16.27
CA PRO A 69 0.87 -3.25 16.76
C PRO A 69 2.11 -3.00 15.91
N TYR A 70 2.21 -1.79 15.34
CA TYR A 70 3.31 -1.42 14.45
C TYR A 70 4.66 -1.42 15.16
N TYR A 71 4.70 -0.91 16.41
CA TYR A 71 5.92 -0.82 17.21
C TYR A 71 6.12 -2.09 18.03
N SER A 72 6.47 -3.18 17.35
CA SER A 72 6.81 -4.46 17.95
C SER A 72 8.32 -4.64 17.96
N GLU A 73 8.88 -5.15 19.07
CA GLU A 73 10.31 -5.41 19.25
C GLU A 73 10.51 -6.88 19.61
N LEU A 74 10.35 -7.77 18.60
CA LEU A 74 10.41 -9.22 18.82
C LEU A 74 11.85 -9.73 18.99
N LEU A 75 12.84 -8.98 18.48
CA LEU A 75 14.27 -9.24 18.65
C LEU A 75 14.89 -8.44 19.81
N GLY A 76 14.11 -7.56 20.44
CA GLY A 76 14.54 -6.79 21.61
C GLY A 76 14.80 -7.66 22.84
N ASP A 77 15.13 -7.01 23.94
CA ASP A 77 15.32 -7.67 25.23
C ASP A 77 14.04 -8.40 25.70
N ARG A 78 14.15 -9.15 26.81
CA ARG A 78 13.01 -9.91 27.33
C ARG A 78 11.81 -9.04 27.68
N LEU A 79 12.04 -7.82 28.21
CA LEU A 79 10.97 -6.94 28.63
C LEU A 79 10.25 -6.33 27.40
N GLN A 80 11.03 -5.84 26.43
CA GLN A 80 10.51 -5.30 25.15
C GLN A 80 9.70 -6.35 24.40
N ARG A 81 10.22 -7.56 24.29
CA ARG A 81 9.55 -8.68 23.64
C ARG A 81 8.23 -9.06 24.36
N ASN A 82 8.24 -9.16 25.70
CA ASN A 82 7.04 -9.49 26.46
C ASN A 82 5.97 -8.39 26.31
N ARG A 83 6.34 -7.12 26.32
CA ARG A 83 5.40 -6.00 26.07
C ARG A 83 4.81 -6.08 24.65
N SER A 84 5.63 -6.40 23.64
CA SER A 84 5.17 -6.59 22.27
C SER A 84 4.21 -7.77 22.15
N LEU A 85 4.52 -8.90 22.77
CA LEU A 85 3.66 -10.09 22.76
C LEU A 85 2.32 -9.84 23.46
N ALA A 86 2.30 -9.07 24.55
CA ALA A 86 1.04 -8.70 25.21
C ALA A 86 0.12 -7.84 24.31
N LYS A 87 0.69 -6.92 23.54
CA LYS A 87 -0.07 -6.12 22.55
C LYS A 87 -0.55 -6.99 21.39
N ILE A 88 0.30 -7.90 20.91
CA ILE A 88 -0.05 -8.86 19.85
C ILE A 88 -1.20 -9.77 20.32
N GLU A 89 -1.16 -10.27 21.56
CA GLU A 89 -2.24 -11.06 22.15
C GLU A 89 -3.60 -10.37 22.00
N ALA A 90 -3.68 -9.08 22.31
CA ALA A 90 -4.91 -8.31 22.14
C ALA A 90 -5.37 -8.23 20.67
N ALA A 91 -4.43 -8.13 19.73
CA ALA A 91 -4.73 -8.14 18.28
C ALA A 91 -5.23 -9.52 17.83
N LEU A 92 -4.69 -10.62 18.38
CA LEU A 92 -5.16 -11.98 18.09
C LEU A 92 -6.59 -12.21 18.59
N GLN A 93 -6.94 -11.70 19.79
CA GLN A 93 -8.30 -11.74 20.32
C GLN A 93 -9.26 -10.92 19.43
N ALA A 94 -8.84 -9.74 19.01
CA ALA A 94 -9.62 -8.93 18.09
C ALA A 94 -9.82 -9.64 16.73
N ALA A 95 -8.81 -10.38 16.24
CA ALA A 95 -8.91 -11.12 15.01
C ALA A 95 -9.99 -12.22 15.06
N LYS A 96 -10.07 -12.98 16.16
CA LYS A 96 -11.17 -13.92 16.40
C LYS A 96 -12.52 -13.19 16.39
N THR A 97 -12.58 -12.06 17.07
CA THR A 97 -13.82 -11.29 17.25
C THR A 97 -14.36 -10.70 15.95
N ILE A 98 -13.49 -10.21 15.08
CA ILE A 98 -13.87 -9.56 13.82
C ILE A 98 -13.92 -10.54 12.64
N ASN A 99 -13.61 -11.83 12.85
CA ASN A 99 -13.43 -12.83 11.79
C ASN A 99 -12.33 -12.42 10.79
N ALA A 100 -11.19 -11.98 11.31
CA ALA A 100 -10.08 -11.58 10.43
C ALA A 100 -9.48 -12.80 9.71
N ARG A 101 -9.14 -12.61 8.43
CA ARG A 101 -8.42 -13.61 7.63
C ARG A 101 -6.93 -13.62 7.91
N HIS A 102 -6.37 -12.43 8.16
CA HIS A 102 -4.95 -12.24 8.43
C HIS A 102 -4.72 -11.31 9.62
N VAL A 103 -3.63 -11.53 10.33
CA VAL A 103 -3.07 -10.60 11.32
C VAL A 103 -1.65 -10.28 10.90
N THR A 104 -1.44 -9.07 10.39
CA THR A 104 -0.14 -8.57 9.89
C THR A 104 0.72 -8.09 11.06
N LEU A 105 1.98 -8.50 11.10
CA LEU A 105 2.91 -8.17 12.17
C LEU A 105 4.31 -7.84 11.62
N HIS A 106 4.96 -6.84 12.26
CA HIS A 106 6.37 -6.55 12.10
C HIS A 106 7.21 -7.20 13.22
N ALA A 107 8.44 -7.57 12.90
CA ALA A 107 9.38 -8.09 13.91
C ALA A 107 10.11 -6.98 14.68
N GLY A 108 10.23 -5.76 14.12
CA GLY A 108 10.89 -4.62 14.73
C GLY A 108 12.39 -4.53 14.41
N HIS A 109 13.15 -3.86 15.28
CA HIS A 109 14.59 -3.70 15.11
C HIS A 109 15.33 -5.00 15.37
N TYR A 110 16.54 -5.13 14.81
CA TYR A 110 17.41 -6.27 15.12
C TYR A 110 17.85 -6.31 16.60
N GLY A 111 17.67 -5.21 17.35
CA GLY A 111 18.16 -5.09 18.73
C GLY A 111 19.67 -5.21 18.78
N ASP A 112 20.16 -6.05 19.71
CA ASP A 112 21.60 -6.36 19.83
C ASP A 112 22.07 -7.43 18.82
N MET A 113 21.16 -7.94 17.98
CA MET A 113 21.49 -8.97 16.98
C MET A 113 21.95 -8.33 15.67
N SER A 114 22.90 -8.96 15.01
CA SER A 114 23.24 -8.62 13.63
C SER A 114 22.28 -9.29 12.67
N ARG A 115 22.10 -8.68 11.47
CA ARG A 115 21.41 -9.34 10.36
C ARG A 115 22.04 -10.70 10.09
N GLY A 116 21.22 -11.73 9.90
CA GLY A 116 21.66 -13.08 9.56
C GLY A 116 20.84 -14.18 10.21
N GLN A 117 21.35 -15.41 10.09
CA GLN A 117 20.66 -16.64 10.47
C GLN A 117 20.12 -16.63 11.92
N ALA A 118 20.91 -16.14 12.89
CA ALA A 118 20.50 -16.11 14.29
C ALA A 118 19.27 -15.22 14.53
N ALA A 119 19.17 -14.07 13.82
CA ALA A 119 17.99 -13.21 13.89
C ALA A 119 16.77 -13.90 13.27
N ASN A 120 16.93 -14.56 12.12
CA ASN A 120 15.85 -15.30 11.46
C ASN A 120 15.33 -16.46 12.32
N GLU A 121 16.21 -17.22 12.94
CA GLU A 121 15.84 -18.30 13.88
C GLU A 121 15.08 -17.78 15.10
N GLN A 122 15.50 -16.66 15.68
CA GLN A 122 14.80 -16.02 16.78
C GLN A 122 13.41 -15.53 16.36
N VAL A 123 13.27 -14.85 15.22
CA VAL A 123 11.97 -14.42 14.66
C VAL A 123 11.10 -15.63 14.40
N ALA A 124 11.60 -16.67 13.74
CA ALA A 124 10.85 -17.90 13.48
C ALA A 124 10.33 -18.55 14.77
N SER A 125 11.17 -18.58 15.82
CA SER A 125 10.77 -19.11 17.14
C SER A 125 9.61 -18.32 17.75
N VAL A 126 9.68 -16.98 17.69
CA VAL A 126 8.62 -16.11 18.22
C VAL A 126 7.33 -16.28 17.40
N PHE A 127 7.41 -16.28 16.07
CA PHE A 127 6.24 -16.47 15.21
C PHE A 127 5.58 -17.84 15.36
N LYS A 128 6.35 -18.92 15.64
CA LYS A 128 5.79 -20.23 16.01
C LYS A 128 4.91 -20.12 17.26
N GLY A 129 5.38 -19.39 18.28
CA GLY A 129 4.59 -19.13 19.49
C GLY A 129 3.31 -18.34 19.21
N ILE A 130 3.38 -17.30 18.36
CA ILE A 130 2.22 -16.49 17.96
C ILE A 130 1.20 -17.34 17.19
N VAL A 131 1.65 -18.16 16.24
CA VAL A 131 0.77 -19.07 15.50
C VAL A 131 0.09 -20.09 16.41
N GLN A 132 0.81 -20.64 17.38
CA GLN A 132 0.19 -21.53 18.37
C GLN A 132 -0.87 -20.77 19.19
N ARG A 133 -0.55 -19.54 19.60
CA ARG A 133 -1.47 -18.73 20.40
C ARG A 133 -2.77 -18.38 19.68
N ILE A 134 -2.73 -18.01 18.39
CA ILE A 134 -3.98 -17.76 17.64
C ILE A 134 -4.82 -19.03 17.49
N ARG A 135 -4.19 -20.19 17.34
CA ARG A 135 -4.89 -21.49 17.32
C ARG A 135 -5.57 -21.77 18.66
N ASP A 136 -4.88 -21.54 19.79
CA ASP A 136 -5.44 -21.72 21.13
C ASP A 136 -6.63 -20.79 21.36
N ILE A 137 -6.49 -19.50 21.02
CA ILE A 137 -7.56 -18.50 21.09
C ILE A 137 -8.77 -18.93 20.25
N TRP A 138 -8.54 -19.46 19.03
CA TRP A 138 -9.61 -19.87 18.13
C TRP A 138 -10.39 -21.07 18.64
N ASN A 139 -9.69 -22.02 19.26
CA ASN A 139 -10.24 -23.26 19.78
C ASN A 139 -10.73 -23.16 21.23
N ASP A 140 -10.65 -21.97 21.83
CA ASP A 140 -11.16 -21.71 23.16
C ASP A 140 -12.70 -21.64 23.10
N ASP A 141 -13.34 -22.77 23.50
CA ASP A 141 -14.77 -22.98 23.46
C ASP A 141 -15.50 -22.48 24.72
N GLU A 142 -14.86 -21.67 25.58
CA GLU A 142 -15.58 -21.01 26.65
C GLU A 142 -16.80 -20.33 26.05
N GLU A 143 -18.00 -20.66 26.56
CA GLU A 143 -19.29 -20.09 26.14
C GLU A 143 -19.29 -18.59 26.35
N ILE A 144 -18.58 -17.88 25.52
CA ILE A 144 -18.52 -16.43 25.50
C ILE A 144 -19.73 -15.95 24.70
N TYR A 145 -20.66 -15.34 25.36
CA TYR A 145 -21.66 -14.54 24.68
C TYR A 145 -21.02 -13.21 24.26
N PRO A 146 -21.14 -12.76 23.05
CA PRO A 146 -21.99 -13.26 21.97
C PRO A 146 -21.39 -14.43 21.16
N VAL A 147 -22.27 -15.24 20.57
CA VAL A 147 -21.86 -16.35 19.70
C VAL A 147 -21.24 -15.81 18.41
N PHE A 148 -20.07 -16.34 18.05
CA PHE A 148 -19.42 -16.03 16.78
C PHE A 148 -19.85 -17.04 15.70
N PRO A 149 -20.70 -16.67 14.73
CA PRO A 149 -21.23 -17.64 13.75
C PRO A 149 -20.15 -18.29 12.88
N TRP A 150 -19.02 -17.61 12.67
CA TRP A 150 -17.90 -18.10 11.87
C TRP A 150 -17.01 -19.15 12.54
N LEU A 151 -17.10 -19.32 13.85
CA LEU A 151 -16.24 -20.30 14.55
C LEU A 151 -16.57 -21.76 14.22
N LYS A 152 -17.79 -22.05 13.76
CA LYS A 152 -18.19 -23.41 13.43
C LYS A 152 -17.47 -23.99 12.20
N ASP A 153 -17.28 -23.13 11.18
CA ASP A 153 -16.76 -23.51 9.88
C ASP A 153 -15.49 -22.75 9.50
N GLY A 154 -15.05 -21.82 10.36
CA GLY A 154 -13.90 -20.97 10.13
C GLY A 154 -12.58 -21.59 10.54
N THR A 155 -11.52 -21.03 10.01
CA THR A 155 -10.13 -21.35 10.38
C THR A 155 -9.50 -20.18 11.11
N PRO A 156 -8.52 -20.40 12.02
CA PRO A 156 -7.77 -19.32 12.63
C PRO A 156 -7.16 -18.38 11.57
N ALA A 157 -7.14 -17.09 11.89
CA ALA A 157 -6.45 -16.13 11.05
C ALA A 157 -5.00 -16.54 10.80
N LYS A 158 -4.50 -16.37 9.58
CA LYS A 158 -3.08 -16.57 9.27
C LYS A 158 -2.26 -15.41 9.82
N ILE A 159 -1.08 -15.71 10.33
CA ILE A 159 -0.16 -14.69 10.81
C ILE A 159 0.69 -14.17 9.65
N GLY A 160 0.47 -12.91 9.30
CA GLY A 160 1.23 -12.22 8.27
C GLY A 160 2.56 -11.70 8.81
N VAL A 161 3.65 -12.04 8.14
CA VAL A 161 4.99 -11.53 8.42
C VAL A 161 5.30 -10.47 7.37
N GLU A 162 5.34 -9.20 7.78
CA GLU A 162 5.43 -8.10 6.84
C GLU A 162 6.87 -7.70 6.52
N THR A 163 7.11 -7.39 5.24
CA THR A 163 8.37 -6.78 4.82
C THR A 163 8.52 -5.38 5.38
N SER A 164 9.75 -5.00 5.77
CA SER A 164 10.06 -3.69 6.32
C SER A 164 10.79 -2.79 5.32
N GLY A 165 10.47 -1.50 5.33
CA GLY A 165 11.05 -0.52 4.43
C GLY A 165 12.39 0.07 4.86
N ARG A 166 12.89 -0.25 6.07
CA ARG A 166 14.13 0.31 6.62
C ARG A 166 15.17 -0.77 6.85
N GLN A 167 16.43 -0.45 6.56
CA GLN A 167 17.54 -1.41 6.69
C GLN A 167 17.88 -1.74 8.14
N GLU A 168 17.55 -0.88 9.09
CA GLU A 168 17.73 -1.09 10.53
C GLU A 168 16.68 -2.01 11.16
N LEU A 169 15.59 -2.29 10.41
CA LEU A 169 14.52 -3.19 10.82
C LEU A 169 14.72 -4.56 10.17
N TRP A 170 14.37 -5.59 10.90
CA TRP A 170 14.23 -6.94 10.35
C TRP A 170 13.04 -6.98 9.39
N GLY A 171 13.15 -7.72 8.29
CA GLY A 171 12.07 -7.92 7.34
C GLY A 171 12.44 -7.50 5.91
N SER A 172 13.66 -7.81 5.44
CA SER A 172 13.89 -7.86 3.99
C SER A 172 13.02 -8.96 3.37
N LEU A 173 12.81 -8.92 2.06
CA LEU A 173 12.01 -9.94 1.38
C LEU A 173 12.56 -11.35 1.67
N GLU A 174 13.87 -11.53 1.58
CA GLU A 174 14.55 -12.81 1.80
C GLU A 174 14.36 -13.32 3.23
N GLU A 175 14.49 -12.43 4.23
CA GLU A 175 14.29 -12.76 5.65
C GLU A 175 12.84 -13.19 5.92
N VAL A 176 11.87 -12.47 5.37
CA VAL A 176 10.44 -12.79 5.49
C VAL A 176 10.15 -14.14 4.84
N LEU A 177 10.61 -14.37 3.61
CA LEU A 177 10.39 -15.63 2.91
C LEU A 177 11.04 -16.82 3.62
N GLU A 178 12.25 -16.65 4.17
CA GLU A 178 12.92 -17.69 4.94
C GLU A 178 12.09 -18.07 6.17
N VAL A 179 11.63 -17.09 6.97
CA VAL A 179 10.84 -17.37 8.18
C VAL A 179 9.50 -18.00 7.81
N VAL A 180 8.80 -17.48 6.84
CA VAL A 180 7.48 -18.00 6.41
C VAL A 180 7.60 -19.44 5.88
N ASN A 181 8.67 -19.75 5.16
CA ASN A 181 8.91 -21.11 4.68
C ASN A 181 9.16 -22.14 5.83
N HIS A 182 9.61 -21.67 6.99
CA HIS A 182 9.92 -22.51 8.16
C HIS A 182 8.82 -22.52 9.24
N VAL A 183 7.82 -21.63 9.16
CA VAL A 183 6.78 -21.47 10.19
C VAL A 183 5.41 -21.68 9.58
N GLU A 184 4.90 -22.91 9.68
CA GLU A 184 3.55 -23.24 9.22
C GLU A 184 2.47 -22.40 9.92
N GLY A 185 1.57 -21.83 9.14
CA GLY A 185 0.49 -20.94 9.65
C GLY A 185 0.84 -19.46 9.49
N THR A 186 2.03 -19.14 8.99
CA THR A 186 2.39 -17.79 8.55
C THR A 186 2.21 -17.61 7.04
N ILE A 187 2.11 -16.34 6.62
CA ILE A 187 2.16 -15.93 5.21
C ILE A 187 3.07 -14.71 5.07
N PRO A 188 3.71 -14.50 3.91
CA PRO A 188 4.40 -13.26 3.65
C PRO A 188 3.37 -12.14 3.40
N VAL A 189 3.57 -10.99 4.04
CA VAL A 189 2.86 -9.75 3.69
C VAL A 189 3.83 -8.86 2.93
N LEU A 190 3.53 -8.67 1.66
CA LEU A 190 4.39 -7.94 0.75
C LEU A 190 4.00 -6.46 0.75
N ASN A 191 4.65 -5.66 1.58
CA ASN A 191 4.51 -4.22 1.47
C ASN A 191 5.36 -3.72 0.29
N LEU A 192 4.69 -3.44 -0.83
CA LEU A 192 5.36 -3.12 -2.10
C LEU A 192 6.12 -1.80 -2.03
N ALA A 193 5.64 -0.85 -1.21
CA ALA A 193 6.36 0.40 -0.93
C ALA A 193 7.67 0.13 -0.17
N HIS A 194 7.64 -0.78 0.80
CA HIS A 194 8.84 -1.19 1.55
C HIS A 194 9.85 -1.93 0.66
N ILE A 195 9.38 -2.86 -0.16
CA ILE A 195 10.22 -3.61 -1.10
C ILE A 195 10.85 -2.66 -2.12
N HIS A 196 10.07 -1.72 -2.66
CA HIS A 196 10.55 -0.70 -3.59
C HIS A 196 11.63 0.18 -2.96
N ALA A 197 11.35 0.73 -1.77
CA ALA A 197 12.29 1.59 -1.06
C ALA A 197 13.60 0.87 -0.73
N ARG A 198 13.51 -0.34 -0.17
CA ARG A 198 14.66 -1.15 0.24
C ARG A 198 15.50 -1.63 -0.95
N GLY A 199 14.84 -1.84 -2.09
CA GLY A 199 15.44 -2.15 -3.39
C GLY A 199 15.88 -0.93 -4.21
N HIS A 200 16.00 0.24 -3.60
CA HIS A 200 16.42 1.49 -4.26
C HIS A 200 15.55 1.87 -5.48
N GLY A 201 14.25 1.68 -5.39
CA GLY A 201 13.33 1.99 -6.45
C GLY A 201 13.21 0.88 -7.52
N ARG A 202 13.20 -0.40 -7.11
CA ARG A 202 13.29 -1.55 -8.02
C ARG A 202 11.99 -1.90 -8.76
N LEU A 203 10.82 -1.57 -8.23
CA LEU A 203 9.53 -1.93 -8.81
C LEU A 203 9.07 -0.84 -9.79
N ARG A 204 9.34 -0.98 -11.08
CA ARG A 204 9.06 0.03 -12.11
C ARG A 204 8.29 -0.49 -13.30
N THR A 205 8.45 -1.75 -13.64
CA THR A 205 7.86 -2.39 -14.81
C THR A 205 7.00 -3.58 -14.42
N SER A 206 6.16 -4.06 -15.33
CA SER A 206 5.36 -5.27 -15.16
C SER A 206 6.23 -6.49 -14.90
N GLU A 207 7.39 -6.55 -15.54
CA GLU A 207 8.38 -7.62 -15.40
C GLU A 207 8.97 -7.64 -13.97
N ASP A 208 9.27 -6.47 -13.38
CA ASP A 208 9.77 -6.40 -12.00
C ASP A 208 8.78 -7.02 -10.99
N TYR A 209 7.47 -6.81 -11.21
CA TYR A 209 6.43 -7.47 -10.42
C TYR A 209 6.34 -8.96 -10.71
N GLY A 210 6.48 -9.36 -11.97
CA GLY A 210 6.55 -10.78 -12.36
C GLY A 210 7.67 -11.50 -11.62
N GLU A 211 8.89 -10.97 -11.66
CA GLU A 211 10.05 -11.52 -10.94
C GLU A 211 9.80 -11.61 -9.43
N LEU A 212 9.21 -10.56 -8.82
CA LEU A 212 8.90 -10.55 -7.39
C LEU A 212 7.91 -11.66 -7.01
N PHE A 213 6.78 -11.75 -7.72
CA PHE A 213 5.74 -12.72 -7.39
C PHE A 213 6.16 -14.16 -7.73
N ASP A 214 6.97 -14.36 -8.77
CA ASP A 214 7.56 -15.65 -9.09
C ASP A 214 8.55 -16.09 -8.01
N GLN A 215 9.43 -15.21 -7.54
CA GLN A 215 10.33 -15.47 -6.42
C GLN A 215 9.56 -15.94 -5.17
N VAL A 216 8.48 -15.26 -4.80
CA VAL A 216 7.65 -15.63 -3.65
C VAL A 216 6.97 -16.98 -3.90
N ARG A 217 6.38 -17.17 -5.07
CA ARG A 217 5.70 -18.42 -5.44
C ARG A 217 6.64 -19.63 -5.42
N GLU A 218 7.84 -19.47 -5.95
CA GLU A 218 8.85 -20.55 -5.99
C GLU A 218 9.37 -20.89 -4.60
N THR A 219 9.51 -19.89 -3.73
CA THR A 219 10.05 -20.08 -2.37
C THR A 219 9.00 -20.69 -1.44
N ILE A 220 7.76 -20.19 -1.47
CA ILE A 220 6.70 -20.55 -0.50
C ILE A 220 5.70 -21.57 -1.07
N GLY A 221 5.61 -21.71 -2.39
CA GLY A 221 4.62 -22.57 -3.04
C GLY A 221 3.19 -22.00 -3.02
N THR A 222 3.02 -20.69 -2.77
CA THR A 222 1.71 -20.05 -2.65
C THR A 222 1.22 -19.44 -3.95
N LYS A 223 -0.11 -19.36 -4.10
CA LYS A 223 -0.79 -18.53 -5.11
C LYS A 223 -1.61 -17.42 -4.46
N GLN A 224 -1.65 -17.39 -3.13
CA GLN A 224 -2.34 -16.38 -2.33
C GLN A 224 -1.33 -15.34 -1.88
N PHE A 225 -1.61 -14.08 -2.17
CA PHE A 225 -0.76 -12.95 -1.85
C PHE A 225 -1.54 -11.93 -1.04
N TYR A 226 -0.96 -11.51 0.05
CA TYR A 226 -1.44 -10.40 0.84
C TYR A 226 -0.43 -9.26 0.70
N CYS A 227 -0.89 -8.14 0.14
CA CYS A 227 -0.02 -7.04 -0.26
C CYS A 227 -0.52 -5.72 0.29
N HIS A 228 0.42 -4.85 0.69
CA HIS A 228 0.18 -3.44 0.91
C HIS A 228 0.76 -2.61 -0.24
N PHE A 229 0.06 -1.54 -0.61
CA PHE A 229 0.51 -0.60 -1.63
C PHE A 229 0.27 0.84 -1.21
N SER A 230 1.32 1.64 -1.24
CA SER A 230 1.29 3.09 -1.03
C SER A 230 2.31 3.76 -1.94
N GLY A 231 2.15 5.04 -2.20
CA GLY A 231 3.29 5.84 -2.62
C GLY A 231 4.29 5.95 -1.48
N VAL A 232 5.56 6.07 -1.79
CA VAL A 232 6.63 6.16 -0.79
C VAL A 232 7.71 7.16 -1.24
N GLU A 233 8.15 7.99 -0.32
CA GLU A 233 9.43 8.68 -0.45
C GLU A 233 10.50 7.82 0.19
N HIS A 234 11.59 7.58 -0.55
CA HIS A 234 12.66 6.72 -0.07
C HIS A 234 14.04 7.33 -0.34
N ARG A 235 15.01 6.98 0.51
CA ARG A 235 16.37 7.45 0.36
C ARG A 235 17.36 6.39 0.83
N MET A 236 18.37 6.11 0.02
CA MET A 236 19.47 5.18 0.36
C MET A 236 18.98 3.82 0.86
N GLY A 237 17.93 3.28 0.22
CA GLY A 237 17.37 1.97 0.60
C GLY A 237 16.51 1.98 1.86
N ASN A 238 15.99 3.16 2.27
CA ASN A 238 15.10 3.29 3.42
C ASN A 238 13.84 4.06 3.03
N ALA A 239 12.68 3.54 3.39
CA ALA A 239 11.41 4.26 3.34
C ALA A 239 11.43 5.39 4.37
N MET A 240 11.10 6.59 3.93
CA MET A 240 11.06 7.79 4.79
C MET A 240 9.64 8.06 5.29
N HIS A 241 8.69 8.18 4.39
CA HIS A 241 7.28 8.32 4.70
C HIS A 241 6.41 7.90 3.50
N TYR A 242 5.16 7.55 3.77
CA TYR A 242 4.19 7.27 2.75
C TYR A 242 3.67 8.54 2.10
N THR A 243 3.37 8.44 0.81
CA THR A 243 2.79 9.51 0.01
C THR A 243 1.56 9.00 -0.74
N GLN A 244 0.83 9.89 -1.34
CA GLN A 244 -0.20 9.51 -2.32
C GLN A 244 0.44 8.73 -3.47
N ILE A 245 -0.23 7.71 -3.97
CA ILE A 245 0.30 6.86 -5.07
C ILE A 245 0.75 7.70 -6.26
N LYS A 246 -0.04 8.70 -6.67
CA LYS A 246 0.26 9.58 -7.80
C LYS A 246 1.46 10.51 -7.60
N LYS A 247 2.00 10.63 -6.39
CA LYS A 247 3.14 11.50 -6.08
C LYS A 247 4.45 10.75 -5.89
N SER A 248 4.41 9.43 -5.98
CA SER A 248 5.55 8.54 -5.82
C SER A 248 6.13 8.14 -7.18
N ASP A 249 7.38 7.72 -7.18
CA ASP A 249 8.00 7.01 -8.30
C ASP A 249 7.57 5.53 -8.35
N LEU A 250 6.96 5.00 -7.29
CA LEU A 250 6.27 3.72 -7.28
C LEU A 250 4.89 3.87 -7.92
N ASN A 251 4.81 3.71 -9.22
CA ASN A 251 3.57 3.78 -9.97
C ASN A 251 2.76 2.48 -9.85
N PHE A 252 1.44 2.60 -9.83
CA PHE A 252 0.56 1.42 -9.74
C PHE A 252 0.29 0.76 -11.10
N GLU A 253 0.41 1.49 -12.21
CA GLU A 253 0.11 0.99 -13.55
C GLU A 253 0.86 -0.30 -13.91
N PRO A 254 2.18 -0.43 -13.65
CA PRO A 254 2.91 -1.67 -13.94
C PRO A 254 2.37 -2.89 -13.19
N LEU A 255 1.97 -2.72 -11.92
CA LEU A 255 1.33 -3.79 -11.17
C LEU A 255 -0.04 -4.15 -11.76
N ALA A 256 -0.83 -3.15 -12.17
CA ALA A 256 -2.12 -3.39 -12.81
C ALA A 256 -1.97 -4.15 -14.15
N GLU A 257 -0.94 -3.84 -14.93
CA GLU A 257 -0.59 -4.55 -16.16
C GLU A 257 -0.21 -5.99 -15.87
N PHE A 258 0.70 -6.23 -14.93
CA PHE A 258 1.07 -7.57 -14.48
C PHE A 258 -0.16 -8.40 -14.04
N ILE A 259 -1.01 -7.83 -13.18
CA ILE A 259 -2.23 -8.50 -12.70
C ILE A 259 -3.11 -8.96 -13.88
N ILE A 260 -3.29 -8.12 -14.89
CA ILE A 260 -4.20 -8.41 -16.01
C ILE A 260 -3.56 -9.31 -17.07
N GLU A 261 -2.26 -9.16 -17.35
CA GLU A 261 -1.60 -9.90 -18.43
C GLU A 261 -1.14 -11.29 -18.00
N GLU A 262 -0.58 -11.39 -16.82
CA GLU A 262 0.04 -12.63 -16.31
C GLU A 262 -0.65 -13.20 -15.08
N GLY A 263 -1.42 -12.39 -14.39
CA GLY A 263 -1.97 -12.68 -13.07
C GLY A 263 -3.18 -13.65 -13.07
N SER A 264 -3.44 -14.39 -14.13
CA SER A 264 -4.58 -15.33 -14.16
C SER A 264 -4.57 -16.38 -13.04
N TRP A 265 -3.41 -16.65 -12.47
CA TRP A 265 -3.17 -17.58 -11.37
C TRP A 265 -3.18 -16.90 -9.98
N LEU A 266 -3.21 -15.56 -9.92
CA LEU A 266 -3.16 -14.80 -8.68
C LEU A 266 -4.49 -14.89 -7.91
N ASP A 267 -4.36 -15.10 -6.60
CA ASP A 267 -5.39 -14.83 -5.59
C ASP A 267 -4.78 -13.78 -4.64
N MET A 268 -5.18 -12.52 -4.78
CA MET A 268 -4.52 -11.38 -4.14
C MET A 268 -5.50 -10.56 -3.32
N THR A 269 -5.12 -10.26 -2.09
CA THR A 269 -5.70 -9.17 -1.29
C THR A 269 -4.72 -8.01 -1.29
N LEU A 270 -5.17 -6.84 -1.74
CA LEU A 270 -4.35 -5.64 -1.90
C LEU A 270 -4.92 -4.50 -1.09
N ILE A 271 -4.18 -4.08 -0.09
CA ILE A 271 -4.56 -3.03 0.86
C ILE A 271 -3.86 -1.72 0.50
N SER A 272 -4.65 -0.66 0.35
CA SER A 272 -4.13 0.70 0.26
C SER A 272 -3.78 1.21 1.65
N ASP A 273 -2.50 1.24 1.99
CA ASP A 273 -1.95 1.87 3.20
C ASP A 273 -1.41 3.29 2.93
N SER A 274 -1.86 3.89 1.84
CA SER A 274 -1.63 5.27 1.44
C SER A 274 -2.34 6.26 2.39
N PRO A 275 -1.81 7.47 2.56
CA PRO A 275 -2.50 8.54 3.31
C PRO A 275 -3.90 8.90 2.79
N LEU A 276 -4.23 8.51 1.55
CA LEU A 276 -5.56 8.72 0.94
C LEU A 276 -6.50 7.50 1.05
N LEU A 277 -6.10 6.43 1.74
CA LEU A 277 -6.89 5.24 2.05
C LEU A 277 -7.77 4.77 0.88
N GLU A 278 -9.11 4.90 1.02
CA GLU A 278 -10.10 4.46 0.01
C GLU A 278 -9.97 5.20 -1.33
N HIS A 279 -9.53 6.45 -1.33
CA HIS A 279 -9.35 7.19 -2.59
C HIS A 279 -8.23 6.59 -3.44
N ASP A 280 -7.12 6.19 -2.83
CA ASP A 280 -6.05 5.51 -3.55
C ASP A 280 -6.41 4.04 -3.83
N ALA A 281 -7.22 3.37 -2.99
CA ALA A 281 -7.79 2.06 -3.31
C ALA A 281 -8.66 2.13 -4.58
N MET A 282 -9.54 3.13 -4.69
CA MET A 282 -10.34 3.38 -5.89
C MET A 282 -9.49 3.75 -7.11
N TYR A 283 -8.39 4.47 -6.91
CA TYR A 283 -7.42 4.72 -7.98
C TYR A 283 -6.78 3.42 -8.49
N MET A 284 -6.45 2.48 -7.59
CA MET A 284 -5.94 1.16 -7.97
C MET A 284 -6.97 0.37 -8.78
N VAL A 285 -8.25 0.33 -8.34
CA VAL A 285 -9.35 -0.29 -9.10
C VAL A 285 -9.41 0.26 -10.52
N GLN A 286 -9.42 1.60 -10.67
CA GLN A 286 -9.48 2.25 -11.98
C GLN A 286 -8.30 1.86 -12.89
N ASN A 287 -7.10 1.70 -12.32
CA ASN A 287 -5.92 1.29 -13.11
C ASN A 287 -6.02 -0.16 -13.57
N ILE A 288 -6.51 -1.07 -12.73
CA ILE A 288 -6.76 -2.46 -13.12
C ILE A 288 -7.81 -2.53 -14.24
N GLU A 289 -8.89 -1.76 -14.14
CA GLU A 289 -9.91 -1.70 -15.19
C GLU A 289 -9.35 -1.14 -16.51
N ARG A 290 -8.54 -0.08 -16.45
CA ARG A 290 -7.86 0.47 -17.63
C ARG A 290 -6.91 -0.55 -18.28
N ALA A 291 -6.12 -1.28 -17.47
CA ALA A 291 -5.24 -2.33 -17.98
C ALA A 291 -6.06 -3.44 -18.65
N ARG A 292 -7.18 -3.87 -18.04
CA ARG A 292 -8.10 -4.86 -18.61
C ARG A 292 -8.67 -4.39 -19.96
N HIS A 293 -9.09 -3.14 -20.04
CA HIS A 293 -9.63 -2.55 -21.28
C HIS A 293 -8.54 -2.55 -22.37
N ARG A 294 -7.32 -2.10 -22.07
CA ARG A 294 -6.18 -2.14 -23.01
C ARG A 294 -5.90 -3.56 -23.51
N GLN A 295 -5.92 -4.56 -22.62
CA GLN A 295 -5.71 -5.96 -23.01
C GLN A 295 -6.82 -6.46 -23.96
N LEU A 296 -8.08 -6.15 -23.68
CA LEU A 296 -9.21 -6.54 -24.54
C LEU A 296 -9.12 -5.87 -25.92
N GLU A 297 -8.78 -4.58 -25.98
CA GLU A 297 -8.57 -3.88 -27.27
C GLU A 297 -7.39 -4.48 -28.07
N ARG A 298 -6.28 -4.80 -27.38
CA ARG A 298 -5.12 -5.44 -28.02
C ARG A 298 -5.53 -6.80 -28.62
N LYS A 299 -6.23 -7.61 -27.84
CA LYS A 299 -6.72 -8.90 -28.30
C LYS A 299 -7.70 -8.78 -29.49
N ALA A 300 -8.64 -7.84 -29.41
CA ALA A 300 -9.57 -7.60 -30.51
C ALA A 300 -8.87 -7.14 -31.80
N ARG A 301 -7.83 -6.29 -31.70
CA ARG A 301 -6.99 -5.91 -32.85
C ARG A 301 -6.26 -7.10 -33.44
N GLU A 302 -5.67 -7.94 -32.59
CA GLU A 302 -4.98 -9.14 -33.01
C GLU A 302 -5.90 -10.15 -33.70
N ASP A 303 -7.08 -10.40 -33.14
CA ASP A 303 -8.10 -11.29 -33.72
C ASP A 303 -8.58 -10.74 -35.08
N ARG A 304 -8.82 -9.43 -35.17
CA ARG A 304 -9.16 -8.78 -36.44
C ARG A 304 -8.03 -8.93 -37.48
N ARG A 305 -6.77 -8.73 -37.05
CA ARG A 305 -5.60 -8.91 -37.93
C ARG A 305 -5.49 -10.36 -38.44
N LYS A 306 -5.66 -11.35 -37.55
CA LYS A 306 -5.68 -12.76 -37.93
C LYS A 306 -6.79 -13.07 -38.93
N ALA A 307 -8.00 -12.53 -38.71
CA ALA A 307 -9.11 -12.73 -39.62
C ALA A 307 -8.86 -12.11 -41.02
N LEU A 308 -8.32 -10.91 -41.08
CA LEU A 308 -7.98 -10.24 -42.34
C LEU A 308 -6.84 -10.96 -43.07
N ALA A 309 -5.82 -11.42 -42.36
CA ALA A 309 -4.72 -12.19 -42.92
C ALA A 309 -5.21 -13.50 -43.54
N ALA A 310 -6.10 -14.21 -42.84
CA ALA A 310 -6.72 -15.45 -43.35
C ALA A 310 -7.54 -15.18 -44.61
N GLN A 311 -8.31 -14.08 -44.69
CA GLN A 311 -9.05 -13.68 -45.89
C GLN A 311 -8.15 -13.33 -47.05
N ALA A 312 -6.99 -12.70 -46.80
CA ALA A 312 -6.02 -12.33 -47.80
C ALA A 312 -5.07 -13.49 -48.17
N ASN A 313 -5.17 -14.65 -47.53
CA ASN A 313 -4.31 -15.81 -47.65
C ASN A 313 -2.81 -15.48 -47.47
N ILE A 314 -2.52 -14.68 -46.47
CA ILE A 314 -1.18 -14.28 -46.00
C ILE A 314 -1.05 -14.56 -44.51
N THR A 315 0.20 -14.48 -43.99
CA THR A 315 0.41 -14.64 -42.53
C THR A 315 0.04 -13.36 -41.77
N PRO A 316 -0.26 -13.46 -40.44
CA PRO A 316 -0.48 -12.30 -39.60
C PRO A 316 0.70 -11.31 -39.57
N GLU A 317 1.94 -11.81 -39.64
CA GLU A 317 3.20 -11.03 -39.73
C GLU A 317 3.27 -10.23 -41.03
N GLU A 318 2.91 -10.86 -42.17
CA GLU A 318 2.85 -10.15 -43.46
C GLU A 318 1.76 -9.08 -43.47
N MET A 319 0.62 -9.30 -42.79
CA MET A 319 -0.41 -8.28 -42.63
C MET A 319 0.11 -7.10 -41.81
N GLU A 320 0.80 -7.37 -40.69
CA GLU A 320 1.40 -6.33 -39.86
C GLU A 320 2.42 -5.50 -40.62
N ALA A 321 3.29 -6.15 -41.36
CA ALA A 321 4.27 -5.46 -42.21
C ALA A 321 3.61 -4.54 -43.23
N ARG A 322 2.47 -4.97 -43.82
CA ARG A 322 1.66 -4.12 -44.73
C ARG A 322 1.03 -2.93 -44.03
N GLU A 323 0.47 -3.15 -42.81
CA GLU A 323 -0.11 -2.07 -42.00
C GLU A 323 0.95 -1.01 -41.65
N ILE A 324 2.15 -1.43 -41.27
CA ILE A 324 3.31 -0.54 -40.98
C ILE A 324 3.68 0.26 -42.23
N GLN A 325 3.82 -0.39 -43.39
CA GLN A 325 4.16 0.29 -44.64
C GLN A 325 3.11 1.33 -45.04
N VAL A 326 1.81 1.01 -44.85
CA VAL A 326 0.72 1.95 -45.14
C VAL A 326 0.74 3.13 -44.15
N ALA A 327 1.04 2.88 -42.88
CA ALA A 327 1.16 3.94 -41.87
C ALA A 327 2.36 4.86 -42.17
N GLU A 328 3.49 4.32 -42.53
CA GLU A 328 4.69 5.08 -42.91
C GLU A 328 4.46 5.91 -44.18
N ALA A 329 3.78 5.34 -45.17
CA ALA A 329 3.42 6.08 -46.39
C ALA A 329 2.51 7.27 -46.06
N ARG A 330 1.47 7.05 -45.24
CA ARG A 330 0.57 8.12 -44.81
C ARG A 330 1.30 9.20 -44.00
N ALA A 331 2.23 8.81 -43.12
CA ALA A 331 3.03 9.76 -42.35
C ALA A 331 3.93 10.61 -43.26
N LYS A 332 4.54 10.01 -44.29
CA LYS A 332 5.33 10.72 -45.29
C LYS A 332 4.50 11.70 -46.13
N ASP A 333 3.29 11.27 -46.54
CA ASP A 333 2.36 12.14 -47.26
C ASP A 333 1.86 13.31 -46.40
N ALA A 334 1.61 13.06 -45.12
CA ALA A 334 1.21 14.11 -44.17
C ALA A 334 2.33 15.14 -43.96
N LEU A 335 3.59 14.68 -43.84
CA LEU A 335 4.76 15.56 -43.75
C LEU A 335 5.01 16.37 -45.04
N ALA A 336 4.80 15.75 -46.20
CA ALA A 336 4.96 16.43 -47.49
C ALA A 336 3.87 17.51 -47.72
N ASN A 337 2.72 17.38 -47.11
CA ASN A 337 1.62 18.33 -47.22
C ASN A 337 1.62 19.45 -46.14
N VAL A 338 2.58 19.46 -45.22
CA VAL A 338 2.81 20.59 -44.32
C VAL A 338 3.42 21.74 -45.10
N GLN A 339 2.57 22.68 -45.53
CA GLN A 339 3.07 23.94 -46.10
C GLN A 339 3.88 24.67 -45.02
N PRO A 340 5.10 25.17 -45.34
CA PRO A 340 5.82 26.02 -44.40
C PRO A 340 4.95 27.25 -44.09
N ALA A 341 4.85 27.59 -42.84
CA ALA A 341 4.20 28.81 -42.40
C ALA A 341 4.77 29.98 -43.17
N PRO A 342 3.94 30.96 -43.62
CA PRO A 342 4.46 32.11 -44.35
C PRO A 342 5.48 32.83 -43.45
N VAL A 343 6.69 32.98 -43.95
CA VAL A 343 7.72 33.79 -43.34
C VAL A 343 7.24 35.22 -43.49
N GLU A 344 6.79 35.84 -42.40
CA GLU A 344 6.62 37.30 -42.38
C GLU A 344 7.97 37.94 -42.64
N SER A 345 8.06 38.64 -43.78
CA SER A 345 9.22 39.42 -44.11
C SER A 345 9.38 40.56 -43.11
N GLU A 346 10.43 40.53 -42.33
CA GLU A 346 10.89 41.66 -41.54
C GLU A 346 11.26 42.80 -42.52
N GLU A 347 10.40 43.79 -42.65
CA GLU A 347 10.76 45.10 -43.20
C GLU A 347 11.74 45.78 -42.26
N ALA A 348 12.92 46.03 -42.76
CA ALA A 348 13.95 46.80 -42.11
C ALA A 348 13.44 48.24 -41.84
N VAL A 349 13.33 48.62 -40.58
CA VAL A 349 13.28 50.01 -40.19
C VAL A 349 14.66 50.41 -39.65
N GLU A 350 15.34 51.16 -40.51
CA GLU A 350 16.51 51.96 -40.07
C GLU A 350 16.08 53.10 -39.17
N GLY A 351 16.80 53.31 -38.09
CA GLY A 351 16.87 54.64 -37.51
C GLY A 351 16.76 54.72 -36.00
N GLU A 352 17.86 55.11 -35.48
CA GLU A 352 18.14 55.93 -34.29
C GLU A 352 18.58 55.24 -33.01
N THR A 353 19.87 55.43 -32.83
CA THR A 353 20.65 55.27 -31.60
C THR A 353 20.12 56.16 -30.49
N ALA A 354 19.70 55.58 -29.37
CA ALA A 354 19.64 56.27 -28.07
C ALA A 354 20.13 55.31 -26.97
N GLU A 355 21.16 55.79 -26.26
CA GLU A 355 21.76 55.15 -25.10
C GLU A 355 20.73 54.93 -23.96
N PRO A 356 20.79 53.87 -23.21
CA PRO A 356 19.96 53.73 -22.00
C PRO A 356 20.69 54.38 -20.79
N GLU A 357 20.02 55.35 -20.21
CA GLU A 357 20.34 55.88 -18.87
C GLU A 357 20.10 54.81 -17.80
N LYS A 358 21.12 54.66 -16.93
CA LYS A 358 21.04 53.92 -15.68
C LYS A 358 20.12 54.65 -14.73
N LYS A 359 19.10 53.98 -14.22
CA LYS A 359 18.47 54.33 -12.95
C LYS A 359 18.76 53.23 -11.92
N GLU A 360 19.61 53.60 -10.96
CA GLU A 360 19.76 52.97 -9.68
C GLU A 360 18.50 53.30 -8.85
N GLU A 361 17.80 52.25 -8.36
CA GLU A 361 16.86 52.42 -7.25
C GLU A 361 17.40 51.74 -6.00
N ALA A 362 17.56 52.58 -4.98
CA ALA A 362 18.15 52.30 -3.70
C ALA A 362 17.20 51.41 -2.84
N VAL A 363 17.82 50.45 -2.16
CA VAL A 363 17.22 49.66 -1.08
C VAL A 363 17.26 50.50 0.19
N GLU A 364 16.13 50.88 0.76
CA GLU A 364 16.01 51.39 2.12
C GLU A 364 15.80 50.26 3.13
N GLU A 365 16.82 50.05 3.96
CA GLU A 365 16.75 49.37 5.25
C GLU A 365 15.95 50.23 6.23
N LYS A 366 14.92 49.65 6.85
CA LYS A 366 14.35 50.18 8.10
C LYS A 366 14.46 49.13 9.20
N THR A 367 15.45 49.31 10.01
CA THR A 367 15.54 48.88 11.42
C THR A 367 14.51 49.62 12.26
N VAL A 368 13.75 48.89 13.09
CA VAL A 368 13.12 49.45 14.28
C VAL A 368 13.26 48.50 15.47
N GLU A 369 13.80 49.06 16.51
CA GLU A 369 14.12 48.52 17.83
C GLU A 369 12.89 48.08 18.66
N SER A 370 13.22 47.23 19.60
CA SER A 370 12.52 46.74 20.79
C SER A 370 11.68 47.75 21.55
N ASP A 371 10.57 47.31 22.17
CA ASP A 371 10.37 47.55 23.60
C ASP A 371 9.30 46.63 24.26
N LYS A 372 9.52 46.42 25.55
CA LYS A 372 9.02 45.55 26.58
C LYS A 372 7.51 45.58 26.88
N LYS A 373 7.03 44.38 27.30
CA LYS A 373 5.94 43.98 28.21
C LYS A 373 5.31 45.07 29.13
N PRO A 374 4.06 44.89 29.72
CA PRO A 374 3.58 43.68 30.41
C PRO A 374 2.05 43.35 30.36
N ALA A 375 1.79 42.08 30.70
CA ALA A 375 0.66 41.38 31.28
C ALA A 375 -0.72 42.07 31.53
N LYS A 376 -1.83 41.35 31.20
CA LYS A 376 -2.85 40.81 32.14
C LYS A 376 -4.04 40.14 31.45
N LYS A 377 -4.31 38.89 31.95
CA LYS A 377 -5.58 38.22 32.29
C LYS A 377 -6.73 38.08 31.29
N ALA A 378 -6.92 36.79 30.98
CA ALA A 378 -8.14 35.97 31.20
C ALA A 378 -9.41 36.29 30.38
N THR A 379 -9.88 35.36 29.57
CA THR A 379 -11.03 34.48 29.81
C THR A 379 -11.34 33.60 28.61
N LYS A 380 -11.44 32.26 28.90
CA LYS A 380 -12.43 31.27 28.48
C LYS A 380 -12.79 31.08 26.99
N LYS A 381 -12.55 29.79 26.60
CA LYS A 381 -13.35 28.89 25.80
C LYS A 381 -13.43 29.13 24.30
N GLU A 382 -12.82 28.21 23.57
CA GLU A 382 -13.53 27.21 22.75
C GLU A 382 -12.52 26.17 22.28
N GLU A 383 -12.96 24.91 22.33
CA GLU A 383 -12.24 23.72 21.95
C GLU A 383 -12.16 23.68 20.43
N ASP A 384 -10.97 23.62 19.86
CA ASP A 384 -10.73 23.07 18.54
C ASP A 384 -9.69 21.96 18.64
N ASN A 385 -10.18 20.80 18.23
CA ASN A 385 -9.56 19.51 18.30
C ASN A 385 -8.80 19.29 16.97
N ASP A 386 -7.57 19.71 16.91
CA ASP A 386 -6.65 19.40 15.82
C ASP A 386 -5.25 19.14 16.40
N ASP A 387 -5.05 17.90 16.86
CA ASP A 387 -3.70 17.33 16.97
C ASP A 387 -3.77 15.79 17.13
N LEU A 388 -3.82 15.09 16.00
CA LEU A 388 -3.82 13.63 15.97
C LEU A 388 -2.44 13.03 15.70
N PHE A 389 -1.36 13.84 15.72
CA PHE A 389 0.00 13.40 15.41
C PHE A 389 1.11 14.07 16.24
N ALA A 390 0.83 14.46 17.49
CA ALA A 390 1.90 14.84 18.40
C ALA A 390 2.24 13.68 19.32
N VAL A 391 3.43 13.12 19.16
CA VAL A 391 4.05 12.17 20.09
C VAL A 391 4.64 12.99 21.23
N GLU A 392 4.01 13.01 22.38
CA GLU A 392 4.67 13.32 23.65
C GLU A 392 5.12 12.02 24.31
N GLU A 393 6.43 11.91 24.50
CA GLU A 393 7.07 10.97 25.41
C GLU A 393 6.73 11.41 26.82
N ASP A 394 5.89 10.68 27.50
CA ASP A 394 5.84 10.71 28.96
C ASP A 394 6.05 9.29 29.49
N ASP A 395 7.25 9.11 30.06
CA ASP A 395 7.51 8.10 31.06
C ASP A 395 6.62 8.39 32.28
N ASP A 396 5.91 7.37 32.73
CA ASP A 396 5.85 6.93 34.12
C ASP A 396 4.66 6.02 34.41
N ASP A 397 5.04 4.83 34.88
CA ASP A 397 4.41 3.99 35.90
C ASP A 397 2.91 3.60 35.81
N ILE A 398 2.77 2.29 35.93
CA ILE A 398 1.89 1.53 36.83
C ILE A 398 1.13 0.39 36.14
N PHE A 399 1.55 -0.81 36.58
CA PHE A 399 0.91 -2.13 36.60
C PHE A 399 0.63 -2.87 35.29
#